data_e915b3bcded0eb045aaf44e5fa08d328
#
_entry.id   e915b3bcded0eb045aaf44e5fa08d328
#
_cell.length_a   1.000
_cell.length_b   1.000
_cell.length_c   1.000
_cell.angle_alpha   90.00
_cell.angle_beta   90.00
_cell.angle_gamma   90.00
#
_symmetry.space_group_name_H-M   'P 1'
#
loop_
_entity.id
_entity.type
_entity.pdbx_description
1 polymer ?
#
loop_
_entity_poly.entity_id
_entity_poly.type
_entity_poly.pdbx_seq_one_letter_code
_entity_poly.pdbx_strand_id
1 'polypeptide(L)'
;MQPNTSAGNHRLYFLDWVRILAFFVLIAYHVGMYYVSWGWHVKSPHAGAGPEPFMLLSSPWRLSLLFFVAGAASHFLLRKMAPGTFVRRRSQRLLLPLLFGMLVIVPPQPWLEVDEKLGYADGFMAFMRLYLVGYGGFCQDGCLVLPTWNHLWFVAYLWVYTLVLAACAAVLGNARIEALAARTASLLRGWKLIALPALFLAIVR
;
A
#
# COMPACT_ATOMS: atom_id res chain seq x y z
N MET A 1 -41.09 -24.51 -20.02
CA MET A 1 -40.03 -23.53 -20.34
C MET A 1 -39.67 -22.81 -19.03
N GLN A 2 -38.61 -23.22 -18.34
CA GLN A 2 -38.11 -22.49 -17.18
C GLN A 2 -37.14 -21.41 -17.68
N PRO A 3 -37.22 -20.16 -17.19
CA PRO A 3 -36.25 -19.15 -17.52
C PRO A 3 -34.93 -19.47 -16.83
N ASN A 4 -33.90 -19.67 -17.63
CA ASN A 4 -32.52 -19.93 -17.21
C ASN A 4 -31.95 -18.62 -16.62
N THR A 5 -32.13 -18.41 -15.32
CA THR A 5 -31.46 -17.32 -14.59
C THR A 5 -30.01 -17.73 -14.39
N SER A 6 -29.20 -17.57 -15.42
CA SER A 6 -27.76 -17.49 -15.28
C SER A 6 -27.46 -16.26 -14.42
N ALA A 7 -27.25 -16.46 -13.11
CA ALA A 7 -26.70 -15.47 -12.23
C ALA A 7 -25.28 -15.13 -12.73
N GLY A 8 -25.23 -14.26 -13.71
CA GLY A 8 -24.00 -13.72 -14.27
C GLY A 8 -23.17 -13.17 -13.13
N ASN A 9 -21.96 -13.67 -12.99
CA ASN A 9 -20.96 -13.20 -12.04
C ASN A 9 -20.64 -11.75 -12.46
N HIS A 10 -21.45 -10.77 -12.03
CA HIS A 10 -21.31 -9.36 -12.38
C HIS A 10 -19.96 -8.89 -11.82
N ARG A 11 -18.94 -8.94 -12.67
CA ARG A 11 -17.64 -8.34 -12.39
C ARG A 11 -17.83 -6.83 -12.24
N LEU A 12 -17.41 -6.29 -11.10
CA LEU A 12 -17.53 -4.86 -10.81
C LEU A 12 -16.39 -4.09 -11.52
N TYR A 13 -16.52 -3.90 -12.82
CA TYR A 13 -15.51 -3.25 -13.65
C TYR A 13 -15.09 -1.87 -13.13
N PHE A 14 -16.01 -1.14 -12.47
CA PHE A 14 -15.67 0.16 -11.89
C PHE A 14 -14.60 0.06 -10.80
N LEU A 15 -14.57 -1.03 -9.99
CA LEU A 15 -13.52 -1.24 -8.99
C LEU A 15 -12.16 -1.52 -9.66
N ASP A 16 -12.16 -2.25 -10.78
CA ASP A 16 -10.94 -2.49 -11.55
C ASP A 16 -10.40 -1.15 -12.09
N TRP A 17 -11.26 -0.28 -12.62
CA TRP A 17 -10.88 1.05 -13.11
C TRP A 17 -10.37 1.97 -11.99
N VAL A 18 -11.07 2.03 -10.87
CA VAL A 18 -10.63 2.82 -9.69
C VAL A 18 -9.25 2.36 -9.23
N ARG A 19 -9.00 1.04 -9.22
CA ARG A 19 -7.70 0.48 -8.86
C ARG A 19 -6.61 0.91 -9.85
N ILE A 20 -6.87 0.81 -11.15
CA ILE A 20 -5.90 1.21 -12.19
C ILE A 20 -5.57 2.69 -12.05
N LEU A 21 -6.58 3.56 -11.95
CA LEU A 21 -6.38 5.00 -11.78
C LEU A 21 -5.59 5.32 -10.49
N ALA A 22 -5.91 4.65 -9.37
CA ALA A 22 -5.20 4.83 -8.11
C ALA A 22 -3.71 4.45 -8.24
N PHE A 23 -3.38 3.39 -8.98
CA PHE A 23 -1.99 3.03 -9.26
C PHE A 23 -1.29 4.04 -10.17
N PHE A 24 -1.96 4.58 -11.18
CA PHE A 24 -1.39 5.65 -12.01
C PHE A 24 -1.08 6.90 -11.18
N VAL A 25 -1.98 7.32 -10.30
CA VAL A 25 -1.75 8.44 -9.38
C VAL A 25 -0.58 8.14 -8.44
N LEU A 26 -0.46 6.92 -7.95
CA LEU A 26 0.66 6.50 -7.10
C LEU A 26 2.00 6.55 -7.86
N ILE A 27 2.04 6.06 -9.09
CA ILE A 27 3.25 6.12 -9.94
C ILE A 27 3.62 7.57 -10.23
N ALA A 28 2.67 8.40 -10.67
CA ALA A 28 2.89 9.81 -10.92
C ALA A 28 3.42 10.56 -9.67
N TYR A 29 2.90 10.21 -8.50
CA TYR A 29 3.39 10.75 -7.23
C TYR A 29 4.85 10.36 -6.97
N HIS A 30 5.24 9.10 -7.18
CA HIS A 30 6.62 8.66 -6.97
C HIS A 30 7.59 9.33 -7.97
N VAL A 31 7.17 9.50 -9.21
CA VAL A 31 7.92 10.29 -10.20
C VAL A 31 8.03 11.74 -9.74
N GLY A 32 6.93 12.33 -9.26
CA GLY A 32 6.92 13.69 -8.72
C GLY A 32 7.87 13.90 -7.54
N MET A 33 8.06 12.89 -6.67
CA MET A 33 9.01 12.94 -5.55
C MET A 33 10.46 13.20 -5.96
N TYR A 34 10.84 12.84 -7.18
CA TYR A 34 12.14 13.16 -7.75
C TYR A 34 12.32 14.65 -8.06
N TYR A 35 11.23 15.39 -8.33
CA TYR A 35 11.24 16.77 -8.78
C TYR A 35 10.80 17.81 -7.73
N VAL A 36 10.19 17.41 -6.60
CA VAL A 36 9.80 18.33 -5.52
C VAL A 36 10.97 18.65 -4.59
N SER A 37 10.87 19.70 -3.78
CA SER A 37 11.92 20.10 -2.83
C SER A 37 12.01 19.17 -1.59
N TRP A 38 10.99 18.35 -1.33
CA TRP A 38 10.92 17.48 -0.14
C TRP A 38 11.99 16.39 -0.16
N GLY A 39 12.36 15.89 1.03
CA GLY A 39 13.35 14.83 1.16
C GLY A 39 12.96 13.55 0.40
N TRP A 40 13.89 13.01 -0.39
CA TRP A 40 13.77 11.76 -1.13
C TRP A 40 15.17 11.13 -1.29
N HIS A 41 15.23 9.85 -1.68
CA HIS A 41 16.48 9.11 -1.81
C HIS A 41 17.47 9.77 -2.78
N VAL A 42 17.01 10.05 -4.01
CA VAL A 42 17.76 10.70 -5.08
C VAL A 42 16.91 11.82 -5.65
N LYS A 43 17.52 12.96 -5.95
CA LYS A 43 16.85 14.18 -6.41
C LYS A 43 17.32 14.64 -7.78
N SER A 44 16.40 15.24 -8.53
CA SER A 44 16.77 15.99 -9.72
C SER A 44 17.60 17.23 -9.35
N PRO A 45 18.64 17.58 -10.11
CA PRO A 45 19.31 18.87 -9.97
C PRO A 45 18.37 20.07 -10.24
N HIS A 46 17.21 19.83 -10.85
CA HIS A 46 16.17 20.84 -11.12
C HIS A 46 14.94 20.68 -10.18
N ALA A 47 15.12 20.06 -9.00
CA ALA A 47 14.05 19.93 -8.03
C ALA A 47 13.60 21.32 -7.51
N GLY A 48 12.30 21.49 -7.32
CA GLY A 48 11.74 22.77 -6.86
C GLY A 48 10.28 22.67 -6.45
N ALA A 49 9.71 23.79 -5.98
CA ALA A 49 8.34 23.86 -5.45
C ALA A 49 7.23 23.76 -6.51
N GLY A 50 7.56 23.86 -7.80
CA GLY A 50 6.54 23.89 -8.88
C GLY A 50 5.56 22.72 -8.88
N PRO A 51 6.01 21.44 -8.79
CA PRO A 51 5.13 20.29 -8.77
C PRO A 51 4.40 20.05 -7.44
N GLU A 52 4.79 20.69 -6.34
CA GLU A 52 4.29 20.42 -4.99
C GLU A 52 2.78 20.56 -4.82
N PRO A 53 2.07 21.55 -5.41
CA PRO A 53 0.62 21.66 -5.29
C PRO A 53 -0.11 20.42 -5.80
N PHE A 54 0.33 19.83 -6.92
CA PHE A 54 -0.23 18.60 -7.47
C PHE A 54 0.03 17.39 -6.59
N MET A 55 1.21 17.34 -5.97
CA MET A 55 1.59 16.31 -5.02
C MET A 55 0.72 16.38 -3.75
N LEU A 56 0.54 17.59 -3.18
CA LEU A 56 -0.29 17.83 -2.01
C LEU A 56 -1.76 17.49 -2.26
N LEU A 57 -2.29 17.76 -3.46
CA LEU A 57 -3.66 17.41 -3.83
C LEU A 57 -3.92 15.90 -3.75
N SER A 58 -2.97 15.07 -4.16
CA SER A 58 -3.12 13.61 -4.18
C SER A 58 -2.68 12.93 -2.88
N SER A 59 -1.82 13.55 -2.10
CA SER A 59 -1.18 12.97 -0.91
C SER A 59 -2.17 12.40 0.12
N PRO A 60 -3.25 13.10 0.53
CA PRO A 60 -4.07 12.64 1.65
C PRO A 60 -4.97 11.45 1.31
N TRP A 61 -5.35 11.25 0.06
CA TRP A 61 -6.38 10.26 -0.30
C TRP A 61 -5.87 9.08 -1.15
N ARG A 62 -4.74 9.20 -1.85
CA ARG A 62 -4.28 8.14 -2.78
C ARG A 62 -4.05 6.79 -2.12
N LEU A 63 -3.40 6.77 -0.95
CA LEU A 63 -3.17 5.52 -0.21
C LEU A 63 -4.45 4.98 0.41
N SER A 64 -5.28 5.86 0.98
CA SER A 64 -6.57 5.50 1.53
C SER A 64 -7.47 4.86 0.48
N LEU A 65 -7.45 5.37 -0.76
CA LEU A 65 -8.17 4.81 -1.89
C LEU A 65 -7.68 3.39 -2.23
N LEU A 66 -6.37 3.16 -2.24
CA LEU A 66 -5.79 1.83 -2.48
C LEU A 66 -6.18 0.83 -1.39
N PHE A 67 -6.14 1.24 -0.10
CA PHE A 67 -6.60 0.41 1.01
C PHE A 67 -8.09 0.10 0.90
N PHE A 68 -8.91 1.08 0.54
CA PHE A 68 -10.36 0.90 0.34
C PHE A 68 -10.64 -0.14 -0.75
N VAL A 69 -10.02 -0.01 -1.92
CA VAL A 69 -10.20 -0.95 -3.04
C VAL A 69 -9.70 -2.35 -2.66
N ALA A 70 -8.56 -2.44 -1.96
CA ALA A 70 -8.02 -3.71 -1.49
C ALA A 70 -8.92 -4.37 -0.43
N GLY A 71 -9.53 -3.57 0.45
CA GLY A 71 -10.52 -4.01 1.44
C GLY A 71 -11.78 -4.55 0.78
N ALA A 72 -12.34 -3.82 -0.19
CA ALA A 72 -13.49 -4.27 -0.97
C ALA A 72 -13.21 -5.61 -1.68
N ALA A 73 -12.07 -5.72 -2.36
CA ALA A 73 -11.65 -6.97 -3.01
C ALA A 73 -11.49 -8.12 -2.01
N SER A 74 -10.96 -7.85 -0.82
CA SER A 74 -10.80 -8.83 0.25
C SER A 74 -12.15 -9.31 0.80
N HIS A 75 -13.12 -8.41 0.96
CA HIS A 75 -14.48 -8.75 1.37
C HIS A 75 -15.15 -9.73 0.39
N PHE A 76 -15.13 -9.40 -0.92
CA PHE A 76 -15.70 -10.28 -1.94
C PHE A 76 -15.00 -11.65 -2.01
N LEU A 77 -13.70 -11.69 -1.77
CA LEU A 77 -12.93 -12.93 -1.80
C LEU A 77 -13.23 -13.80 -0.57
N LEU A 78 -13.34 -13.19 0.61
CA LEU A 78 -13.62 -13.89 1.87
C LEU A 78 -15.01 -14.52 1.89
N ARG A 79 -16.00 -13.91 1.21
CA ARG A 79 -17.35 -14.52 1.04
C ARG A 79 -17.34 -15.78 0.17
N LYS A 80 -16.32 -15.97 -0.67
CA LYS A 80 -16.24 -17.09 -1.64
C LYS A 80 -15.39 -18.25 -1.18
N MET A 81 -14.65 -18.13 -0.08
CA MET A 81 -13.72 -19.16 0.38
C MET A 81 -13.50 -19.12 1.90
N ALA A 82 -13.06 -20.26 2.46
CA ALA A 82 -12.70 -20.35 3.87
C ALA A 82 -11.53 -19.42 4.24
N PRO A 83 -11.48 -18.89 5.49
CA PRO A 83 -10.44 -17.94 5.94
C PRO A 83 -9.02 -18.45 5.71
N GLY A 84 -8.72 -19.73 5.95
CA GLY A 84 -7.39 -20.30 5.70
C GLY A 84 -6.98 -20.28 4.22
N THR A 85 -7.90 -20.60 3.31
CA THR A 85 -7.65 -20.53 1.86
C THR A 85 -7.47 -19.07 1.41
N PHE A 86 -8.23 -18.15 1.99
CA PHE A 86 -8.10 -16.73 1.75
C PHE A 86 -6.69 -16.23 2.14
N VAL A 87 -6.24 -16.53 3.36
CA VAL A 87 -4.89 -16.16 3.84
C VAL A 87 -3.82 -16.70 2.89
N ARG A 88 -3.85 -18.00 2.57
CA ARG A 88 -2.85 -18.61 1.68
C ARG A 88 -2.78 -17.91 0.32
N ARG A 89 -3.92 -17.70 -0.34
CA ARG A 89 -3.97 -17.06 -1.67
C ARG A 89 -3.51 -15.60 -1.61
N ARG A 90 -3.91 -14.87 -0.57
CA ARG A 90 -3.52 -13.46 -0.41
C ARG A 90 -2.04 -13.35 -0.05
N SER A 91 -1.52 -14.20 0.84
CA SER A 91 -0.10 -14.22 1.18
C SER A 91 0.76 -14.47 -0.05
N GLN A 92 0.44 -15.46 -0.87
CA GLN A 92 1.18 -15.70 -2.11
C GLN A 92 1.19 -14.48 -3.05
N ARG A 93 0.04 -13.81 -3.20
CA ARG A 93 -0.09 -12.63 -4.07
C ARG A 93 0.55 -11.36 -3.54
N LEU A 94 0.76 -11.25 -2.23
CA LEU A 94 1.33 -10.06 -1.60
C LEU A 94 2.80 -10.28 -1.24
N LEU A 95 3.16 -11.42 -0.64
CA LEU A 95 4.53 -11.66 -0.18
C LEU A 95 5.50 -11.97 -1.32
N LEU A 96 5.08 -12.69 -2.37
CA LEU A 96 5.97 -12.94 -3.50
C LEU A 96 6.43 -11.65 -4.19
N PRO A 97 5.53 -10.72 -4.58
CA PRO A 97 5.95 -9.44 -5.13
C PRO A 97 6.71 -8.57 -4.11
N LEU A 98 6.35 -8.63 -2.82
CA LEU A 98 7.05 -7.89 -1.77
C LEU A 98 8.51 -8.36 -1.65
N LEU A 99 8.74 -9.66 -1.53
CA LEU A 99 10.09 -10.23 -1.43
C LEU A 99 10.91 -9.97 -2.70
N PHE A 100 10.31 -10.18 -3.87
CA PHE A 100 10.97 -9.84 -5.13
C PHE A 100 11.33 -8.35 -5.19
N GLY A 101 10.40 -7.49 -4.82
CA GLY A 101 10.63 -6.05 -4.76
C GLY A 101 11.76 -5.67 -3.81
N MET A 102 11.77 -6.21 -2.60
CA MET A 102 12.82 -5.95 -1.59
C MET A 102 14.20 -6.46 -2.03
N LEU A 103 14.27 -7.57 -2.75
CA LEU A 103 15.55 -8.18 -3.12
C LEU A 103 16.09 -7.72 -4.47
N VAL A 104 15.23 -7.25 -5.38
CA VAL A 104 15.61 -6.95 -6.77
C VAL A 104 15.36 -5.48 -7.14
N ILE A 105 14.19 -4.94 -6.79
CA ILE A 105 13.76 -3.61 -7.27
C ILE A 105 14.23 -2.49 -6.32
N VAL A 106 14.17 -2.73 -5.01
CA VAL A 106 14.50 -1.72 -4.00
C VAL A 106 16.00 -1.46 -3.85
N PRO A 107 16.91 -2.46 -3.84
CA PRO A 107 18.31 -2.25 -3.49
C PRO A 107 19.08 -1.18 -4.28
N PRO A 108 18.81 -0.95 -5.58
CA PRO A 108 19.46 0.15 -6.29
C PRO A 108 19.20 1.54 -5.71
N GLN A 109 18.02 1.76 -5.13
CA GLN A 109 17.68 3.08 -4.56
C GLN A 109 18.53 3.45 -3.34
N PRO A 110 18.59 2.63 -2.25
CA PRO A 110 19.46 2.91 -1.12
C PRO A 110 20.94 2.85 -1.48
N TRP A 111 21.35 2.04 -2.48
CA TRP A 111 22.71 2.07 -2.96
C TRP A 111 23.09 3.43 -3.55
N LEU A 112 22.28 3.97 -4.46
CA LEU A 112 22.49 5.30 -5.03
C LEU A 112 22.44 6.40 -3.95
N GLU A 113 21.56 6.26 -2.97
CA GLU A 113 21.47 7.21 -1.84
C GLU A 113 22.76 7.22 -1.01
N VAL A 114 23.31 6.05 -0.72
CA VAL A 114 24.57 5.90 0.04
C VAL A 114 25.77 6.40 -0.78
N ASP A 115 25.79 6.13 -2.08
CA ASP A 115 26.81 6.64 -3.00
C ASP A 115 26.78 8.19 -3.04
N GLU A 116 25.60 8.77 -3.25
CA GLU A 116 25.43 10.23 -3.39
C GLU A 116 25.67 10.98 -2.07
N LYS A 117 25.15 10.47 -0.94
CA LYS A 117 25.18 11.18 0.35
C LYS A 117 26.42 10.88 1.19
N LEU A 118 26.95 9.65 1.12
CA LEU A 118 28.04 9.18 1.97
C LEU A 118 29.34 8.92 1.18
N GLY A 119 29.33 9.10 -0.14
CA GLY A 119 30.50 8.83 -0.98
C GLY A 119 30.93 7.37 -0.99
N TYR A 120 29.98 6.42 -0.93
CA TYR A 120 30.25 4.99 -0.91
C TYR A 120 30.86 4.52 -2.22
N ALA A 121 32.17 4.30 -2.23
CA ALA A 121 32.93 3.99 -3.44
C ALA A 121 32.87 2.50 -3.87
N ASP A 122 32.41 1.61 -2.98
CA ASP A 122 32.34 0.19 -3.30
C ASP A 122 31.16 -0.08 -4.23
N GLY A 123 31.33 -1.00 -5.16
CA GLY A 123 30.33 -1.31 -6.17
C GLY A 123 29.04 -1.93 -5.62
N PHE A 124 28.00 -1.97 -6.44
CA PHE A 124 26.66 -2.49 -6.09
C PHE A 124 26.68 -3.89 -5.46
N MET A 125 27.57 -4.80 -5.89
CA MET A 125 27.67 -6.15 -5.30
C MET A 125 28.21 -6.17 -3.88
N ALA A 126 29.13 -5.25 -3.53
CA ALA A 126 29.59 -5.08 -2.15
C ALA A 126 28.46 -4.51 -1.28
N PHE A 127 27.74 -3.51 -1.78
CA PHE A 127 26.54 -3.00 -1.11
C PHE A 127 25.46 -4.09 -0.91
N MET A 128 25.19 -4.95 -1.90
CA MET A 128 24.22 -6.04 -1.76
C MET A 128 24.56 -7.03 -0.64
N ARG A 129 25.82 -7.29 -0.39
CA ARG A 129 26.23 -8.13 0.76
C ARG A 129 25.87 -7.44 2.08
N LEU A 130 26.15 -6.14 2.21
CA LEU A 130 25.79 -5.35 3.39
C LEU A 130 24.27 -5.24 3.54
N TYR A 131 23.55 -5.07 2.42
CA TYR A 131 22.10 -5.01 2.38
C TYR A 131 21.45 -6.29 2.94
N LEU A 132 21.93 -7.46 2.51
CA LEU A 132 21.37 -8.75 2.92
C LEU A 132 21.70 -9.13 4.38
N VAL A 133 22.84 -8.69 4.92
CA VAL A 133 23.20 -8.93 6.33
C VAL A 133 22.61 -7.89 7.30
N GLY A 134 21.90 -6.88 6.79
CA GLY A 134 21.27 -5.86 7.63
C GLY A 134 22.28 -4.88 8.23
N TYR A 135 23.26 -4.44 7.43
CA TYR A 135 24.28 -3.49 7.89
C TYR A 135 23.64 -2.16 8.31
N GLY A 136 23.93 -1.70 9.52
CA GLY A 136 23.36 -0.47 10.11
C GLY A 136 24.32 0.72 10.18
N GLY A 137 25.47 0.67 9.48
CA GLY A 137 26.50 1.72 9.57
C GLY A 137 26.31 2.88 8.58
N PHE A 138 25.32 2.87 7.73
CA PHE A 138 25.01 3.98 6.82
C PHE A 138 24.15 5.04 7.53
N CYS A 139 24.82 5.99 8.20
CA CYS A 139 24.17 7.03 9.00
C CYS A 139 24.69 8.41 8.58
N GLN A 140 23.78 9.36 8.31
CA GLN A 140 24.06 10.79 8.12
C GLN A 140 23.03 11.61 8.92
N ASP A 141 21.83 11.83 8.40
CA ASP A 141 20.71 12.49 9.08
C ASP A 141 19.74 11.48 9.73
N GLY A 142 20.18 10.26 9.88
CA GLY A 142 19.48 9.06 10.35
C GLY A 142 20.18 7.83 9.82
N CYS A 143 19.96 6.67 10.46
CA CYS A 143 20.57 5.43 9.99
C CYS A 143 19.64 4.69 9.04
N LEU A 144 20.18 4.26 7.91
CA LEU A 144 19.47 3.45 6.92
C LEU A 144 19.26 2.04 7.46
N VAL A 145 18.01 1.61 7.58
CA VAL A 145 17.66 0.26 8.01
C VAL A 145 17.63 -0.67 6.81
N LEU A 146 18.50 -1.68 6.79
CA LEU A 146 18.59 -2.68 5.74
C LEU A 146 18.26 -4.08 6.28
N PRO A 147 17.69 -4.98 5.49
CA PRO A 147 17.04 -4.71 4.19
C PRO A 147 15.76 -3.87 4.36
N THR A 148 15.52 -2.96 3.44
CA THR A 148 14.38 -2.06 3.50
C THR A 148 13.29 -2.46 2.51
N TRP A 149 12.02 -2.27 2.90
CA TRP A 149 10.89 -2.36 1.98
C TRP A 149 10.60 -1.04 1.26
N ASN A 150 11.23 0.04 1.73
CA ASN A 150 11.09 1.37 1.16
C ASN A 150 9.62 1.70 0.81
N HIS A 151 9.32 2.05 -0.45
CA HIS A 151 7.97 2.35 -0.92
C HIS A 151 7.01 1.13 -0.95
N LEU A 152 7.48 -0.09 -0.69
CA LEU A 152 6.65 -1.30 -0.63
C LEU A 152 5.96 -1.52 0.73
N TRP A 153 6.18 -0.65 1.72
CA TRP A 153 5.56 -0.75 3.05
C TRP A 153 4.04 -0.94 2.99
N PHE A 154 3.37 -0.32 1.99
CA PHE A 154 1.94 -0.48 1.76
C PHE A 154 1.53 -1.95 1.56
N VAL A 155 2.33 -2.73 0.81
CA VAL A 155 2.05 -4.16 0.55
C VAL A 155 2.20 -4.98 1.82
N ALA A 156 3.21 -4.66 2.67
CA ALA A 156 3.41 -5.31 3.97
C ALA A 156 2.21 -5.05 4.91
N TYR A 157 1.76 -3.79 5.03
CA TYR A 157 0.55 -3.46 5.80
C TYR A 157 -0.70 -4.14 5.27
N LEU A 158 -0.85 -4.21 3.95
CA LEU A 158 -1.98 -4.89 3.32
C LEU A 158 -2.00 -6.39 3.66
N TRP A 159 -0.84 -7.01 3.77
CA TRP A 159 -0.73 -8.40 4.23
C TRP A 159 -1.15 -8.55 5.69
N VAL A 160 -0.67 -7.68 6.59
CA VAL A 160 -1.08 -7.68 8.00
C VAL A 160 -2.59 -7.51 8.13
N TYR A 161 -3.20 -6.56 7.41
CA TYR A 161 -4.66 -6.37 7.41
C TYR A 161 -5.41 -7.58 6.86
N THR A 162 -4.82 -8.31 5.91
CA THR A 162 -5.37 -9.58 5.42
C THR A 162 -5.43 -10.63 6.53
N LEU A 163 -4.37 -10.74 7.34
CA LEU A 163 -4.32 -11.67 8.49
C LEU A 163 -5.33 -11.30 9.56
N VAL A 164 -5.39 -10.00 9.93
CA VAL A 164 -6.36 -9.50 10.91
C VAL A 164 -7.79 -9.76 10.44
N LEU A 165 -8.12 -9.47 9.19
CA LEU A 165 -9.44 -9.71 8.62
C LEU A 165 -9.79 -11.21 8.65
N ALA A 166 -8.86 -12.08 8.30
CA ALA A 166 -9.07 -13.53 8.32
C ALA A 166 -9.27 -14.05 9.75
N ALA A 167 -8.50 -13.54 10.72
CA ALA A 167 -8.65 -13.89 12.14
C ALA A 167 -10.02 -13.43 12.67
N CYS A 168 -10.43 -12.21 12.37
CA CYS A 168 -11.76 -11.70 12.70
C CYS A 168 -12.87 -12.58 12.08
N ALA A 169 -12.71 -12.98 10.82
CA ALA A 169 -13.68 -13.85 10.15
C ALA A 169 -13.75 -15.25 10.78
N ALA A 170 -12.63 -15.80 11.20
CA ALA A 170 -12.57 -17.10 11.85
C ALA A 170 -13.21 -17.08 13.24
N VAL A 171 -13.02 -15.99 14.00
CA VAL A 171 -13.53 -15.85 15.38
C VAL A 171 -15.00 -15.41 15.41
N LEU A 172 -15.36 -14.39 14.64
CA LEU A 172 -16.69 -13.79 14.68
C LEU A 172 -17.68 -14.48 13.74
N GLY A 173 -17.19 -15.14 12.70
CA GLY A 173 -17.98 -15.66 11.59
C GLY A 173 -18.43 -14.57 10.61
N ASN A 174 -18.63 -14.97 9.35
CA ASN A 174 -18.95 -14.03 8.27
C ASN A 174 -20.25 -13.23 8.52
N ALA A 175 -21.27 -13.87 9.12
CA ALA A 175 -22.55 -13.21 9.39
C ALA A 175 -22.42 -12.02 10.37
N ARG A 176 -21.61 -12.15 11.42
CA ARG A 176 -21.36 -11.04 12.36
C ARG A 176 -20.55 -9.93 11.72
N ILE A 177 -19.55 -10.26 10.90
CA ILE A 177 -18.77 -9.27 10.16
C ILE A 177 -19.67 -8.50 9.20
N GLU A 178 -20.56 -9.16 8.48
CA GLU A 178 -21.53 -8.51 7.59
C GLU A 178 -22.49 -7.60 8.37
N ALA A 179 -22.99 -8.04 9.53
CA ALA A 179 -23.82 -7.21 10.41
C ALA A 179 -23.09 -5.97 10.92
N LEU A 180 -21.81 -6.11 11.34
CA LEU A 180 -20.98 -4.97 11.73
C LEU A 180 -20.75 -4.02 10.56
N ALA A 181 -20.40 -4.53 9.38
CA ALA A 181 -20.19 -3.73 8.19
C ALA A 181 -21.45 -2.95 7.79
N ALA A 182 -22.63 -3.60 7.86
CA ALA A 182 -23.90 -2.95 7.59
C ALA A 182 -24.21 -1.83 8.60
N ARG A 183 -23.95 -2.06 9.89
CA ARG A 183 -24.10 -1.02 10.94
C ARG A 183 -23.15 0.16 10.69
N THR A 184 -21.87 -0.11 10.41
CA THR A 184 -20.89 0.93 10.11
C THR A 184 -21.29 1.72 8.85
N ALA A 185 -21.74 1.05 7.79
CA ALA A 185 -22.22 1.68 6.58
C ALA A 185 -23.46 2.57 6.83
N SER A 186 -24.37 2.15 7.72
CA SER A 186 -25.54 2.96 8.10
C SER A 186 -25.15 4.20 8.91
N LEU A 187 -24.17 4.08 9.80
CA LEU A 187 -23.61 5.21 10.57
C LEU A 187 -22.88 6.21 9.68
N LEU A 188 -22.16 5.74 8.68
CA LEU A 188 -21.40 6.56 7.73
C LEU A 188 -22.22 7.00 6.51
N ARG A 189 -23.55 7.05 6.61
CA ARG A 189 -24.42 7.46 5.48
C ARG A 189 -24.57 8.98 5.42
N GLY A 190 -24.61 9.53 4.19
CA GLY A 190 -24.77 10.95 3.94
C GLY A 190 -23.57 11.77 4.42
N TRP A 191 -23.83 12.95 4.99
CA TRP A 191 -22.79 13.86 5.49
C TRP A 191 -21.89 13.27 6.58
N LYS A 192 -22.35 12.27 7.32
CA LYS A 192 -21.58 11.54 8.35
C LYS A 192 -20.38 10.80 7.78
N LEU A 193 -20.41 10.44 6.49
CA LEU A 193 -19.28 9.82 5.79
C LEU A 193 -18.03 10.72 5.80
N ILE A 194 -18.21 12.02 5.80
CA ILE A 194 -17.12 13.00 5.84
C ILE A 194 -16.87 13.49 7.25
N ALA A 195 -17.93 13.84 7.98
CA ALA A 195 -17.81 14.46 9.29
C ALA A 195 -17.21 13.55 10.36
N LEU A 196 -17.59 12.27 10.42
CA LEU A 196 -17.06 11.37 11.46
C LEU A 196 -15.57 11.06 11.27
N PRO A 197 -15.05 10.72 10.09
CA PRO A 197 -13.60 10.58 9.88
C PRO A 197 -12.84 11.88 10.10
N ALA A 198 -13.40 13.03 9.69
CA ALA A 198 -12.76 14.33 9.92
C ALA A 198 -12.67 14.67 11.41
N LEU A 199 -13.74 14.43 12.18
CA LEU A 199 -13.74 14.61 13.62
C LEU A 199 -12.75 13.67 14.31
N PHE A 200 -12.73 12.39 13.93
CA PHE A 200 -11.76 11.44 14.46
C PHE A 200 -10.32 11.90 14.23
N LEU A 201 -9.99 12.32 13.00
CA LEU A 201 -8.66 12.83 12.68
C LEU A 201 -8.31 14.12 13.42
N ALA A 202 -9.30 14.98 13.69
CA ALA A 202 -9.10 16.20 14.49
C ALA A 202 -8.82 15.92 15.98
N ILE A 203 -9.37 14.81 16.51
CA ILE A 203 -9.14 14.41 17.91
C ILE A 203 -7.80 13.69 18.09
N VAL A 204 -7.38 12.89 17.10
CA VAL A 204 -6.15 12.07 17.17
C VAL A 204 -4.89 12.88 16.82
N ARG A 205 -5.03 14.08 16.29
CA ARG A 205 -3.92 14.97 15.93
C ARG A 205 -3.45 15.77 17.15
#